data_40ce2bd3c930e5422c153526e8aa0c83
#
_entry.id   40ce2bd3c930e5422c153526e8aa0c83
#
_cell.length_a   1.000
_cell.length_b   1.000
_cell.length_c   1.000
_cell.angle_alpha   90.00
_cell.angle_beta   90.00
_cell.angle_gamma   90.00
#
_symmetry.space_group_name_H-M   'P 1'
#
loop_
_entity.id
_entity.type
_entity.pdbx_description
1 polymer ?
#
loop_
_entity_poly.entity_id
_entity_poly.type
_entity_poly.pdbx_seq_one_letter_code
_entity_poly.pdbx_strand_id
1 'polypeptide(L)'
;MEALHGFFLTSPFPLITTPSAPSKRRRCRLRDRPFSVEAVQPEIRVCTNRTCRKQGSFQTLEILSGLAPPNVAVKPCGCLGKCGAGPNLAVLPDGVIVGHCGTAARAAEVMLGLISAGEGSDSYDAKKSLDALALRKRAEVEFEKQNFTEAELLLSQAIELKPLGGVHVIYKCRSVVRLALGKYSGALEDAREALALAPEYAEAYLCQGDAFLELKQFDSAEKSYLASIDIDPSIPRSKSFKARIAKLEEKVAVANNL
;
A
#
# COMPACT_ATOMS: atom_id res chain seq x y z
N MET A 1 -67.48 -27.63 51.61
CA MET A 1 -68.74 -27.78 50.83
C MET A 1 -68.25 -28.00 49.40
N GLU A 2 -68.36 -29.25 49.11
CA GLU A 2 -69.08 -29.90 48.00
C GLU A 2 -68.42 -29.70 46.69
N ALA A 3 -67.68 -30.68 46.16
CA ALA A 3 -68.25 -31.98 45.60
C ALA A 3 -68.74 -31.70 44.19
N LEU A 4 -68.32 -32.35 43.23
CA LEU A 4 -68.48 -33.64 42.64
C LEU A 4 -68.28 -33.65 41.12
N HIS A 5 -67.69 -34.71 40.64
CA HIS A 5 -68.00 -35.57 39.51
C HIS A 5 -67.70 -34.99 38.11
N GLY A 6 -66.86 -35.57 37.35
CA GLY A 6 -66.75 -37.00 37.00
C GLY A 6 -67.36 -37.20 35.61
N PHE A 7 -66.59 -37.67 34.66
CA PHE A 7 -67.00 -38.82 33.86
C PHE A 7 -65.92 -39.15 32.80
N PHE A 8 -65.48 -40.37 32.88
CA PHE A 8 -64.77 -41.14 31.90
C PHE A 8 -65.50 -41.20 30.55
N LEU A 9 -64.79 -41.24 29.46
CA LEU A 9 -65.07 -42.20 28.39
C LEU A 9 -63.82 -42.52 27.56
N THR A 10 -63.54 -43.76 27.57
CA THR A 10 -62.48 -44.53 26.94
C THR A 10 -62.71 -44.77 25.45
N SER A 11 -61.59 -44.88 24.72
CA SER A 11 -61.32 -45.94 23.74
C SER A 11 -61.53 -45.63 22.26
N PRO A 12 -60.94 -46.45 21.39
CA PRO A 12 -59.54 -46.76 21.14
C PRO A 12 -59.16 -46.79 19.65
N PHE A 13 -57.82 -46.84 19.36
CA PHE A 13 -57.16 -47.49 18.21
C PHE A 13 -57.21 -46.86 16.81
N PRO A 14 -56.22 -47.17 15.93
CA PRO A 14 -55.04 -48.02 16.09
C PRO A 14 -53.70 -47.38 15.69
N LEU A 15 -52.64 -47.93 16.17
CA LEU A 15 -51.24 -47.75 15.75
C LEU A 15 -51.06 -48.19 14.31
N ILE A 16 -50.71 -47.24 13.43
CA ILE A 16 -50.13 -47.56 12.12
C ILE A 16 -48.64 -47.28 12.24
N THR A 17 -47.86 -48.34 12.38
CA THR A 17 -46.40 -48.34 12.25
C THR A 17 -46.06 -48.27 10.78
N THR A 18 -45.48 -47.14 10.33
CA THR A 18 -44.81 -47.07 9.05
C THR A 18 -43.30 -47.17 9.30
N PRO A 19 -42.58 -48.00 8.52
CA PRO A 19 -41.17 -48.19 8.71
C PRO A 19 -40.41 -46.93 8.27
N SER A 20 -39.63 -46.36 9.16
CA SER A 20 -38.70 -45.25 8.87
C SER A 20 -37.58 -45.71 7.93
N ALA A 21 -37.53 -45.16 6.74
CA ALA A 21 -36.43 -45.30 5.84
C ALA A 21 -35.17 -44.66 6.45
N PRO A 22 -33.98 -45.26 6.27
CA PRO A 22 -32.74 -44.67 6.80
C PRO A 22 -32.39 -43.39 6.05
N SER A 23 -32.45 -42.29 6.76
CA SER A 23 -31.94 -40.98 6.29
C SER A 23 -30.45 -41.12 5.98
N LYS A 24 -30.14 -41.09 4.67
CA LYS A 24 -28.75 -40.93 4.19
C LYS A 24 -28.25 -39.56 4.65
N ARG A 25 -27.65 -39.49 5.81
CA ARG A 25 -26.83 -38.34 6.20
C ARG A 25 -25.72 -38.19 5.17
N ARG A 26 -25.87 -37.25 4.25
CA ARG A 26 -24.78 -36.76 3.43
C ARG A 26 -23.73 -36.17 4.36
N ARG A 27 -22.68 -36.94 4.64
CA ARG A 27 -21.46 -36.40 5.20
C ARG A 27 -20.95 -35.34 4.22
N CYS A 28 -21.12 -34.06 4.56
CA CYS A 28 -20.32 -33.00 3.96
C CYS A 28 -18.85 -33.37 4.23
N ARG A 29 -18.17 -33.82 3.20
CA ARG A 29 -16.70 -33.84 3.21
C ARG A 29 -16.31 -32.37 3.27
N LEU A 30 -15.92 -31.87 4.43
CA LEU A 30 -15.09 -30.70 4.56
C LEU A 30 -13.85 -31.03 3.71
N ARG A 31 -13.77 -30.40 2.54
CA ARG A 31 -12.51 -30.30 1.83
C ARG A 31 -11.61 -29.50 2.76
N ASP A 32 -10.62 -30.15 3.34
CA ASP A 32 -9.46 -29.51 3.95
C ASP A 32 -8.75 -28.70 2.85
N ARG A 33 -9.24 -27.49 2.60
CA ARG A 33 -8.41 -26.48 2.00
C ARG A 33 -7.43 -26.07 3.09
N PRO A 34 -6.11 -26.16 2.86
CA PRO A 34 -5.17 -25.57 3.78
C PRO A 34 -5.59 -24.10 3.92
N PHE A 35 -5.90 -23.69 5.14
CA PHE A 35 -6.11 -22.30 5.48
C PHE A 35 -4.72 -21.66 5.37
N SER A 36 -4.40 -21.15 4.19
CA SER A 36 -3.27 -20.25 4.03
C SER A 36 -3.65 -19.02 4.84
N VAL A 37 -3.04 -18.86 5.99
CA VAL A 37 -3.04 -17.60 6.72
C VAL A 37 -2.23 -16.66 5.85
N GLU A 38 -2.89 -16.00 4.88
CA GLU A 38 -2.31 -14.83 4.23
C GLU A 38 -2.02 -13.86 5.37
N ALA A 39 -0.74 -13.56 5.56
CA ALA A 39 -0.32 -12.60 6.55
C ALA A 39 -1.03 -11.28 6.22
N VAL A 40 -2.00 -10.89 7.06
CA VAL A 40 -2.75 -9.65 6.86
C VAL A 40 -1.76 -8.51 6.95
N GLN A 41 -1.53 -7.83 5.82
CA GLN A 41 -0.62 -6.69 5.77
C GLN A 41 -1.13 -5.59 6.71
N PRO A 42 -0.25 -4.98 7.51
CA PRO A 42 -0.63 -3.87 8.36
C PRO A 42 -1.15 -2.70 7.52
N GLU A 43 -2.27 -2.13 7.97
CA GLU A 43 -2.91 -1.00 7.27
C GLU A 43 -3.20 0.12 8.27
N ILE A 44 -2.85 1.35 7.92
CA ILE A 44 -3.22 2.55 8.65
C ILE A 44 -4.35 3.25 7.92
N ARG A 45 -5.48 3.45 8.60
CA ARG A 45 -6.61 4.23 8.09
C ARG A 45 -6.66 5.60 8.76
N VAL A 46 -6.57 6.66 7.96
CA VAL A 46 -6.62 8.03 8.45
C VAL A 46 -8.02 8.59 8.28
N CYS A 47 -8.63 9.05 9.37
CA CYS A 47 -9.95 9.66 9.33
C CYS A 47 -9.90 11.01 8.59
N THR A 48 -10.56 11.09 7.43
CA THR A 48 -10.64 12.33 6.63
C THR A 48 -11.99 13.03 6.71
N ASN A 49 -12.79 12.73 7.74
CA ASN A 49 -14.07 13.39 7.96
C ASN A 49 -13.89 14.86 8.40
N ARG A 50 -14.97 15.64 8.30
CA ARG A 50 -14.99 17.11 8.43
C ARG A 50 -14.17 17.64 9.61
N THR A 51 -14.32 17.06 10.81
CA THR A 51 -13.61 17.50 12.01
C THR A 51 -12.12 17.20 11.96
N CYS A 52 -11.73 15.95 11.63
CA CYS A 52 -10.34 15.57 11.49
C CYS A 52 -9.64 16.31 10.34
N ARG A 53 -10.39 16.60 9.25
CA ARG A 53 -9.89 17.42 8.13
C ARG A 53 -9.49 18.82 8.58
N LYS A 54 -10.31 19.47 9.40
CA LYS A 54 -10.00 20.79 9.97
C LYS A 54 -8.79 20.75 10.91
N GLN A 55 -8.47 19.59 11.45
CA GLN A 55 -7.35 19.36 12.37
C GLN A 55 -6.10 18.84 11.67
N GLY A 56 -6.04 18.88 10.33
CA GLY A 56 -4.84 18.53 9.56
C GLY A 56 -4.74 17.07 9.13
N SER A 57 -5.84 16.30 9.05
CA SER A 57 -5.78 14.88 8.71
C SER A 57 -5.22 14.57 7.31
N PHE A 58 -5.35 15.48 6.34
CA PHE A 58 -4.72 15.30 5.03
C PHE A 58 -3.20 15.40 5.11
N GLN A 59 -2.69 16.32 5.92
CA GLN A 59 -1.25 16.43 6.17
C GLN A 59 -0.73 15.18 6.88
N THR A 60 -1.48 14.66 7.87
CA THR A 60 -1.16 13.40 8.53
C THR A 60 -1.14 12.24 7.54
N LEU A 61 -2.12 12.15 6.65
CA LEU A 61 -2.19 11.12 5.61
C LEU A 61 -0.96 11.17 4.68
N GLU A 62 -0.60 12.36 4.24
CA GLU A 62 0.54 12.60 3.37
C GLU A 62 1.87 12.19 4.03
N ILE A 63 2.07 12.57 5.30
CA ILE A 63 3.26 12.20 6.06
C ILE A 63 3.35 10.68 6.22
N LEU A 64 2.27 10.05 6.67
CA LEU A 64 2.24 8.59 6.84
C LEU A 64 2.49 7.85 5.53
N SER A 65 1.86 8.28 4.43
CA SER A 65 2.11 7.71 3.11
C SER A 65 3.56 7.89 2.64
N GLY A 66 4.17 9.01 3.02
CA GLY A 66 5.57 9.30 2.67
C GLY A 66 6.60 8.50 3.49
N LEU A 67 6.22 8.06 4.70
CA LEU A 67 7.05 7.28 5.61
C LEU A 67 6.78 5.77 5.53
N ALA A 68 5.69 5.36 4.89
CA ALA A 68 5.28 3.96 4.86
C ALA A 68 6.31 3.08 4.13
N PRO A 69 6.73 1.95 4.72
CA PRO A 69 7.45 0.92 3.99
C PRO A 69 6.48 0.18 3.04
N PRO A 70 6.99 -0.60 2.07
CA PRO A 70 6.15 -1.24 1.05
C PRO A 70 5.07 -2.18 1.59
N ASN A 71 5.31 -2.77 2.76
CA ASN A 71 4.41 -3.71 3.42
C ASN A 71 3.33 -3.06 4.29
N VAL A 72 3.29 -1.73 4.39
CA VAL A 72 2.28 -0.98 5.17
C VAL A 72 1.41 -0.15 4.25
N ALA A 73 0.12 -0.44 4.20
CA ALA A 73 -0.82 0.35 3.43
C ALA A 73 -1.35 1.54 4.25
N VAL A 74 -1.35 2.73 3.64
CA VAL A 74 -1.94 3.94 4.25
C VAL A 74 -3.10 4.43 3.40
N LYS A 75 -4.31 4.47 3.99
CA LYS A 75 -5.54 4.82 3.26
C LYS A 75 -6.39 5.85 4.01
N PRO A 76 -7.10 6.72 3.30
CA PRO A 76 -8.12 7.56 3.92
C PRO A 76 -9.33 6.71 4.33
N CYS A 77 -10.02 7.11 5.40
CA CYS A 77 -11.28 6.47 5.81
C CYS A 77 -12.32 7.50 6.28
N GLY A 78 -13.53 6.99 6.51
CA GLY A 78 -14.63 7.74 7.11
C GLY A 78 -14.40 8.04 8.59
N CYS A 79 -15.46 8.48 9.29
CA CYS A 79 -15.39 8.86 10.69
C CYS A 79 -15.11 7.66 11.62
N LEU A 80 -14.10 7.79 12.47
CA LEU A 80 -13.74 6.81 13.50
C LEU A 80 -14.41 7.05 14.86
N GLY A 81 -15.33 8.02 14.95
CA GLY A 81 -16.16 8.26 16.15
C GLY A 81 -15.51 9.08 17.27
N LYS A 82 -14.21 9.41 17.20
CA LYS A 82 -13.49 10.16 18.26
C LYS A 82 -13.17 11.60 17.82
N CYS A 83 -14.18 12.37 17.42
CA CYS A 83 -14.01 13.70 16.79
C CYS A 83 -13.28 14.74 17.66
N GLY A 84 -13.32 14.62 18.99
CA GLY A 84 -12.63 15.55 19.92
C GLY A 84 -11.12 15.33 20.01
N ALA A 85 -10.63 14.16 19.61
CA ALA A 85 -9.23 13.77 19.73
C ALA A 85 -8.51 13.67 18.37
N GLY A 86 -9.03 14.35 17.32
CA GLY A 86 -8.46 14.21 15.96
C GLY A 86 -7.15 14.98 15.74
N PRO A 87 -6.48 14.73 14.63
CA PRO A 87 -6.74 13.66 13.66
C PRO A 87 -6.62 12.26 14.23
N ASN A 88 -7.55 11.38 13.84
CA ASN A 88 -7.58 10.00 14.32
C ASN A 88 -7.12 9.02 13.24
N LEU A 89 -6.42 7.99 13.66
CA LEU A 89 -5.96 6.86 12.85
C LEU A 89 -6.56 5.58 13.40
N ALA A 90 -6.79 4.60 12.54
CA ALA A 90 -7.01 3.21 12.92
C ALA A 90 -5.88 2.36 12.38
N VAL A 91 -5.28 1.54 13.23
CA VAL A 91 -4.21 0.60 12.90
C VAL A 91 -4.83 -0.80 12.81
N LEU A 92 -4.68 -1.44 11.67
CA LEU A 92 -5.18 -2.78 11.40
C LEU A 92 -4.00 -3.76 11.29
N PRO A 93 -4.19 -5.03 11.66
CA PRO A 93 -5.47 -5.70 11.97
C PRO A 93 -5.99 -5.45 13.40
N ASP A 94 -5.21 -4.93 14.34
CA ASP A 94 -5.55 -4.84 15.76
C ASP A 94 -6.75 -3.93 16.05
N GLY A 95 -7.13 -3.07 15.12
CA GLY A 95 -8.25 -2.13 15.27
C GLY A 95 -7.98 -1.00 16.28
N VAL A 96 -6.72 -0.76 16.64
CA VAL A 96 -6.34 0.27 17.61
C VAL A 96 -6.58 1.66 17.03
N ILE A 97 -7.31 2.50 17.75
CA ILE A 97 -7.54 3.89 17.35
C ILE A 97 -6.58 4.80 18.10
N VAL A 98 -5.72 5.50 17.34
CA VAL A 98 -4.76 6.48 17.83
C VAL A 98 -5.30 7.89 17.52
N GLY A 99 -5.39 8.73 18.53
CA GLY A 99 -5.80 10.14 18.39
C GLY A 99 -4.63 11.11 18.43
N HIS A 100 -4.96 12.40 18.24
CA HIS A 100 -4.02 13.53 18.33
C HIS A 100 -2.82 13.43 17.37
N CYS A 101 -3.04 12.88 16.17
CA CYS A 101 -1.99 12.66 15.17
C CYS A 101 -1.79 13.88 14.24
N GLY A 102 -2.02 15.09 14.72
CA GLY A 102 -1.93 16.33 13.92
C GLY A 102 -0.51 16.86 13.70
N THR A 103 0.49 16.29 14.34
CA THR A 103 1.89 16.68 14.16
C THR A 103 2.68 15.63 13.37
N ALA A 104 3.67 16.09 12.60
CA ALA A 104 4.56 15.20 11.85
C ALA A 104 5.30 14.21 12.75
N ALA A 105 5.78 14.67 13.92
CA ALA A 105 6.45 13.84 14.89
C ALA A 105 5.55 12.69 15.38
N ARG A 106 4.30 13.01 15.76
CA ARG A 106 3.35 11.99 16.24
C ARG A 106 2.99 10.98 15.15
N ALA A 107 2.80 11.44 13.90
CA ALA A 107 2.56 10.55 12.77
C ALA A 107 3.76 9.61 12.53
N ALA A 108 4.99 10.12 12.60
CA ALA A 108 6.19 9.33 12.47
C ALA A 108 6.33 8.30 13.60
N GLU A 109 6.10 8.68 14.86
CA GLU A 109 6.11 7.75 16.00
C GLU A 109 5.13 6.59 15.81
N VAL A 110 3.90 6.87 15.33
CA VAL A 110 2.92 5.81 15.05
C VAL A 110 3.40 4.88 13.95
N MET A 111 3.96 5.42 12.87
CA MET A 111 4.50 4.61 11.77
C MET A 111 5.66 3.73 12.26
N LEU A 112 6.59 4.29 13.01
CA LEU A 112 7.75 3.56 13.52
C LEU A 112 7.36 2.49 14.53
N GLY A 113 6.40 2.78 15.41
CA GLY A 113 5.88 1.77 16.34
C GLY A 113 5.29 0.53 15.63
N LEU A 114 4.80 0.69 14.40
CA LEU A 114 4.33 -0.42 13.57
C LEU A 114 5.46 -1.18 12.87
N ILE A 115 6.50 -0.46 12.45
CA ILE A 115 7.64 -1.06 11.74
C ILE A 115 8.54 -1.81 12.72
N SER A 116 8.74 -1.26 13.92
CA SER A 116 9.66 -1.77 14.95
C SER A 116 8.94 -2.65 15.99
N ALA A 117 7.94 -3.43 15.59
CA ALA A 117 7.14 -4.24 16.51
C ALA A 117 8.01 -5.10 17.46
N GLY A 118 8.46 -4.52 18.60
CA GLY A 118 9.18 -5.21 19.67
C GLY A 118 10.54 -4.65 20.08
N GLU A 119 11.20 -3.83 19.28
CA GLU A 119 12.44 -3.15 19.65
C GLU A 119 12.18 -1.65 19.70
N GLY A 120 12.47 -1.01 20.83
CA GLY A 120 12.20 0.42 21.05
C GLY A 120 12.80 1.27 19.94
N SER A 121 11.95 1.79 19.06
CA SER A 121 12.38 2.75 18.04
C SER A 121 12.72 4.05 18.73
N ASP A 122 13.98 4.48 18.67
CA ASP A 122 14.43 5.71 19.24
C ASP A 122 13.77 6.91 18.52
N SER A 123 13.46 7.97 19.26
CA SER A 123 12.98 9.24 18.72
C SER A 123 13.92 9.81 17.64
N TYR A 124 15.18 9.38 17.64
CA TYR A 124 16.19 9.69 16.64
C TYR A 124 15.88 9.13 15.25
N ASP A 125 15.34 7.92 15.15
CA ASP A 125 14.97 7.30 13.87
C ASP A 125 13.72 7.93 13.27
N ALA A 126 12.79 8.39 14.13
CA ALA A 126 11.66 9.20 13.71
C ALA A 126 12.11 10.51 13.05
N LYS A 127 13.07 11.19 13.68
CA LYS A 127 13.61 12.42 13.14
C LYS A 127 14.32 12.22 11.81
N LYS A 128 15.20 11.21 11.68
CA LYS A 128 15.87 10.88 10.41
C LYS A 128 14.87 10.62 9.28
N SER A 129 13.83 9.85 9.57
CA SER A 129 12.80 9.52 8.57
C SER A 129 12.01 10.76 8.14
N LEU A 130 11.71 11.69 9.07
CA LEU A 130 11.08 12.97 8.73
C LEU A 130 12.02 13.89 7.95
N ASP A 131 13.29 13.95 8.31
CA ASP A 131 14.30 14.75 7.60
C ASP A 131 14.46 14.23 6.16
N ALA A 132 14.53 12.91 5.98
CA ALA A 132 14.58 12.30 4.65
C ALA A 132 13.32 12.59 3.82
N LEU A 133 12.12 12.55 4.44
CA LEU A 133 10.88 12.95 3.79
C LEU A 133 10.88 14.43 3.38
N ALA A 134 11.39 15.30 4.25
CA ALA A 134 11.50 16.73 3.96
C ALA A 134 12.48 16.99 2.79
N LEU A 135 13.64 16.31 2.76
CA LEU A 135 14.58 16.39 1.65
C LEU A 135 13.97 15.90 0.34
N ARG A 136 13.24 14.78 0.36
CA ARG A 136 12.53 14.28 -0.82
C ARG A 136 11.52 15.31 -1.36
N LYS A 137 10.69 15.90 -0.50
CA LYS A 137 9.73 16.93 -0.92
C LYS A 137 10.41 18.18 -1.49
N ARG A 138 11.53 18.60 -0.91
CA ARG A 138 12.32 19.69 -1.47
C ARG A 138 12.87 19.32 -2.87
N ALA A 139 13.35 18.10 -3.04
CA ALA A 139 13.84 17.60 -4.32
C ALA A 139 12.73 17.57 -5.38
N GLU A 140 11.50 17.22 -5.02
CA GLU A 140 10.34 17.29 -5.91
C GLU A 140 10.09 18.73 -6.38
N VAL A 141 10.19 19.72 -5.49
CA VAL A 141 10.06 21.14 -5.83
C VAL A 141 11.20 21.61 -6.75
N GLU A 142 12.45 21.20 -6.47
CA GLU A 142 13.58 21.56 -7.34
C GLU A 142 13.49 20.88 -8.71
N PHE A 143 12.95 19.66 -8.78
CA PHE A 143 12.67 18.99 -10.04
C PHE A 143 11.63 19.75 -10.89
N GLU A 144 10.56 20.26 -10.27
CA GLU A 144 9.57 21.10 -10.98
C GLU A 144 10.18 22.39 -11.51
N LYS A 145 11.17 22.96 -10.82
CA LYS A 145 11.94 24.11 -11.27
C LYS A 145 13.02 23.76 -12.30
N GLN A 146 13.14 22.49 -12.70
CA GLN A 146 14.17 21.97 -13.59
C GLN A 146 15.61 22.03 -13.04
N ASN A 147 15.75 22.20 -11.73
CA ASN A 147 17.03 22.14 -11.02
C ASN A 147 17.43 20.70 -10.72
N PHE A 148 17.64 19.88 -11.75
CA PHE A 148 17.83 18.44 -11.61
C PHE A 148 19.07 18.06 -10.81
N THR A 149 20.16 18.82 -10.88
CA THR A 149 21.37 18.58 -10.10
C THR A 149 21.15 18.76 -8.60
N GLU A 150 20.43 19.81 -8.20
CA GLU A 150 20.08 20.03 -6.81
C GLU A 150 19.09 18.97 -6.32
N ALA A 151 18.10 18.57 -7.13
CA ALA A 151 17.18 17.50 -6.80
C ALA A 151 17.91 16.17 -6.58
N GLU A 152 18.91 15.80 -7.41
CA GLU A 152 19.71 14.59 -7.22
C GLU A 152 20.50 14.64 -5.91
N LEU A 153 21.09 15.79 -5.58
CA LEU A 153 21.84 15.99 -4.34
C LEU A 153 20.96 15.79 -3.09
N LEU A 154 19.80 16.43 -3.07
CA LEU A 154 18.83 16.32 -1.96
C LEU A 154 18.34 14.89 -1.77
N LEU A 155 18.06 14.16 -2.86
CA LEU A 155 17.65 12.75 -2.80
C LEU A 155 18.78 11.83 -2.34
N SER A 156 20.01 12.12 -2.71
CA SER A 156 21.19 11.38 -2.23
C SER A 156 21.38 11.58 -0.73
N GLN A 157 21.27 12.81 -0.24
CA GLN A 157 21.27 13.11 1.19
C GLN A 157 20.15 12.38 1.95
N ALA A 158 18.95 12.31 1.35
CA ALA A 158 17.83 11.60 1.94
C ALA A 158 18.10 10.09 2.08
N ILE A 159 18.78 9.47 1.14
CA ILE A 159 19.20 8.05 1.20
C ILE A 159 20.28 7.84 2.28
N GLU A 160 21.26 8.76 2.38
CA GLU A 160 22.32 8.70 3.39
C GLU A 160 21.80 8.73 4.82
N LEU A 161 20.65 9.36 5.07
CA LEU A 161 19.99 9.34 6.38
C LEU A 161 19.49 7.95 6.79
N LYS A 162 19.40 7.01 5.85
CA LYS A 162 18.90 5.64 6.06
C LYS A 162 17.56 5.61 6.80
N PRO A 163 16.51 6.27 6.26
CA PRO A 163 15.22 6.29 6.91
C PRO A 163 14.62 4.88 6.98
N LEU A 164 13.82 4.58 8.01
CA LEU A 164 13.21 3.28 8.22
C LEU A 164 12.09 2.96 7.22
N GLY A 165 11.51 3.97 6.58
CA GLY A 165 10.44 3.78 5.60
C GLY A 165 10.54 4.75 4.42
N GLY A 166 9.78 4.49 3.35
CA GLY A 166 9.73 5.36 2.16
C GLY A 166 10.98 5.34 1.27
N VAL A 167 11.99 4.52 1.57
CA VAL A 167 13.28 4.48 0.84
C VAL A 167 13.08 4.14 -0.63
N HIS A 168 12.21 3.19 -0.95
CA HIS A 168 11.86 2.80 -2.32
C HIS A 168 11.33 3.98 -3.15
N VAL A 169 10.56 4.89 -2.51
CA VAL A 169 10.07 6.10 -3.17
C VAL A 169 11.21 7.07 -3.45
N ILE A 170 12.18 7.22 -2.52
CA ILE A 170 13.34 8.11 -2.70
C ILE A 170 14.19 7.62 -3.87
N TYR A 171 14.48 6.32 -3.96
CA TYR A 171 15.19 5.73 -5.10
C TYR A 171 14.44 5.95 -6.42
N LYS A 172 13.11 5.72 -6.46
CA LYS A 172 12.31 6.00 -7.64
C LYS A 172 12.39 7.48 -8.06
N CYS A 173 12.30 8.41 -7.11
CA CYS A 173 12.42 9.84 -7.40
C CYS A 173 13.82 10.17 -7.95
N ARG A 174 14.90 9.60 -7.38
CA ARG A 174 16.26 9.83 -7.88
C ARG A 174 16.48 9.22 -9.27
N SER A 175 15.88 8.06 -9.54
CA SER A 175 15.87 7.47 -10.88
C SER A 175 15.26 8.43 -11.93
N VAL A 176 14.11 9.04 -11.64
CA VAL A 176 13.46 10.02 -12.51
C VAL A 176 14.35 11.25 -12.74
N VAL A 177 14.98 11.77 -11.69
CA VAL A 177 15.91 12.90 -11.78
C VAL A 177 17.13 12.56 -12.63
N ARG A 178 17.71 11.37 -12.45
CA ARG A 178 18.86 10.88 -13.22
C ARG A 178 18.52 10.66 -14.70
N LEU A 179 17.29 10.20 -14.99
CA LEU A 179 16.79 10.15 -16.38
C LEU A 179 16.79 11.54 -17.02
N ALA A 180 16.30 12.55 -16.31
CA ALA A 180 16.29 13.93 -16.80
C ALA A 180 17.70 14.51 -16.99
N LEU A 181 18.69 14.06 -16.19
CA LEU A 181 20.11 14.42 -16.33
C LEU A 181 20.87 13.61 -17.40
N GLY A 182 20.22 12.63 -18.06
CA GLY A 182 20.89 11.74 -19.01
C GLY A 182 21.80 10.67 -18.36
N LYS A 183 21.74 10.51 -17.04
CA LYS A 183 22.51 9.50 -16.28
C LYS A 183 21.78 8.16 -16.26
N TYR A 184 21.60 7.55 -17.43
CA TYR A 184 20.70 6.42 -17.63
C TYR A 184 21.10 5.16 -16.84
N SER A 185 22.39 4.85 -16.75
CA SER A 185 22.87 3.70 -15.97
C SER A 185 22.56 3.86 -14.48
N GLY A 186 22.82 5.03 -13.92
CA GLY A 186 22.52 5.32 -12.52
C GLY A 186 21.00 5.37 -12.25
N ALA A 187 20.19 5.79 -13.22
CA ALA A 187 18.74 5.72 -13.13
C ALA A 187 18.24 4.30 -13.10
N LEU A 188 18.84 3.40 -13.89
CA LEU A 188 18.53 1.98 -13.89
C LEU A 188 18.89 1.30 -12.56
N GLU A 189 20.05 1.64 -11.98
CA GLU A 189 20.46 1.15 -10.66
C GLU A 189 19.46 1.57 -9.59
N ASP A 190 19.08 2.85 -9.53
CA ASP A 190 18.10 3.34 -8.58
C ASP A 190 16.72 2.67 -8.74
N ALA A 191 16.28 2.45 -9.97
CA ALA A 191 15.03 1.73 -10.21
C ALA A 191 15.09 0.27 -9.72
N ARG A 192 16.24 -0.40 -9.85
CA ARG A 192 16.48 -1.75 -9.32
C ARG A 192 16.50 -1.77 -7.79
N GLU A 193 17.13 -0.79 -7.15
CA GLU A 193 17.12 -0.65 -5.68
C GLU A 193 15.68 -0.42 -5.18
N ALA A 194 14.89 0.42 -5.86
CA ALA A 194 13.50 0.61 -5.51
C ALA A 194 12.69 -0.70 -5.60
N LEU A 195 12.94 -1.51 -6.64
CA LEU A 195 12.28 -2.82 -6.84
C LEU A 195 12.78 -3.90 -5.88
N ALA A 196 14.05 -3.87 -5.48
CA ALA A 196 14.58 -4.76 -4.45
C ALA A 196 13.89 -4.55 -3.09
N LEU A 197 13.59 -3.28 -2.78
CA LEU A 197 12.86 -2.92 -1.56
C LEU A 197 11.34 -3.15 -1.69
N ALA A 198 10.78 -2.91 -2.87
CA ALA A 198 9.34 -2.96 -3.15
C ALA A 198 9.07 -3.65 -4.49
N PRO A 199 9.03 -5.01 -4.55
CA PRO A 199 8.84 -5.74 -5.81
C PRO A 199 7.50 -5.46 -6.53
N GLU A 200 6.47 -5.02 -5.79
CA GLU A 200 5.15 -4.68 -6.34
C GLU A 200 4.97 -3.16 -6.58
N TYR A 201 6.06 -2.42 -6.75
CA TYR A 201 6.00 -0.97 -6.97
C TYR A 201 6.00 -0.67 -8.48
N ALA A 202 4.82 -0.53 -9.06
CA ALA A 202 4.61 -0.37 -10.49
C ALA A 202 5.36 0.84 -11.09
N GLU A 203 5.45 1.97 -10.36
CA GLU A 203 6.16 3.16 -10.83
C GLU A 203 7.68 2.94 -10.97
N ALA A 204 8.28 2.06 -10.17
CA ALA A 204 9.70 1.75 -10.31
C ALA A 204 9.97 0.92 -11.59
N TYR A 205 9.04 0.05 -11.98
CA TYR A 205 9.12 -0.64 -13.28
C TYR A 205 8.99 0.33 -14.45
N LEU A 206 8.17 1.38 -14.35
CA LEU A 206 8.12 2.43 -15.37
C LEU A 206 9.46 3.16 -15.49
N CYS A 207 10.08 3.53 -14.36
CA CYS A 207 11.41 4.16 -14.38
C CYS A 207 12.48 3.23 -14.94
N GLN A 208 12.42 1.93 -14.61
CA GLN A 208 13.32 0.92 -15.17
C GLN A 208 13.15 0.80 -16.68
N GLY A 209 11.92 0.78 -17.18
CA GLY A 209 11.61 0.76 -18.61
C GLY A 209 12.11 2.01 -19.32
N ASP A 210 11.89 3.19 -18.73
CA ASP A 210 12.39 4.46 -19.26
C ASP A 210 13.94 4.46 -19.35
N ALA A 211 14.64 3.91 -18.35
CA ALA A 211 16.10 3.81 -18.36
C ALA A 211 16.60 2.81 -19.42
N PHE A 212 15.98 1.65 -19.56
CA PHE A 212 16.30 0.69 -20.62
C PHE A 212 16.07 1.27 -22.02
N LEU A 213 14.98 2.03 -22.19
CA LEU A 213 14.66 2.68 -23.46
C LEU A 213 15.77 3.67 -23.89
N GLU A 214 16.28 4.47 -22.96
CA GLU A 214 17.37 5.41 -23.24
C GLU A 214 18.72 4.71 -23.45
N LEU A 215 18.92 3.54 -22.83
CA LEU A 215 20.07 2.66 -23.06
C LEU A 215 19.94 1.81 -24.35
N LYS A 216 18.89 2.00 -25.14
CA LYS A 216 18.58 1.25 -26.36
C LYS A 216 18.37 -0.26 -26.13
N GLN A 217 17.98 -0.65 -24.94
CA GLN A 217 17.64 -2.04 -24.57
C GLN A 217 16.13 -2.23 -24.67
N PHE A 218 15.60 -2.22 -25.90
CA PHE A 218 14.17 -2.14 -26.20
C PHE A 218 13.36 -3.32 -25.62
N ASP A 219 13.87 -4.53 -25.77
CA ASP A 219 13.21 -5.74 -25.23
C ASP A 219 13.09 -5.70 -23.69
N SER A 220 14.10 -5.15 -23.02
CA SER A 220 14.10 -5.00 -21.56
C SER A 220 13.15 -3.88 -21.13
N ALA A 221 13.04 -2.81 -21.92
CA ALA A 221 12.10 -1.73 -21.68
C ALA A 221 10.65 -2.22 -21.79
N GLU A 222 10.33 -2.99 -22.84
CA GLU A 222 9.00 -3.59 -23.02
C GLU A 222 8.63 -4.51 -21.85
N LYS A 223 9.53 -5.41 -21.47
CA LYS A 223 9.31 -6.31 -20.32
C LYS A 223 9.02 -5.54 -19.02
N SER A 224 9.76 -4.45 -18.79
CA SER A 224 9.55 -3.62 -17.59
C SER A 224 8.18 -2.91 -17.63
N TYR A 225 7.77 -2.40 -18.80
CA TYR A 225 6.45 -1.80 -18.94
C TYR A 225 5.31 -2.82 -18.78
N LEU A 226 5.46 -4.04 -19.29
CA LEU A 226 4.49 -5.12 -19.09
C LEU A 226 4.38 -5.49 -17.60
N ALA A 227 5.51 -5.64 -16.90
CA ALA A 227 5.51 -5.92 -15.46
C ALA A 227 4.77 -4.82 -14.66
N SER A 228 4.89 -3.55 -15.08
CA SER A 228 4.13 -2.45 -14.43
C SER A 228 2.61 -2.60 -14.60
N ILE A 229 2.16 -3.12 -15.74
CA ILE A 229 0.73 -3.34 -16.03
C ILE A 229 0.18 -4.53 -15.24
N ASP A 230 0.98 -5.57 -15.07
CA ASP A 230 0.58 -6.75 -14.30
C ASP A 230 0.32 -6.39 -12.83
N ILE A 231 1.09 -5.44 -12.29
CA ILE A 231 0.92 -4.92 -10.92
C ILE A 231 -0.26 -3.95 -10.85
N ASP A 232 -0.34 -2.99 -11.77
CA ASP A 232 -1.42 -2.00 -11.82
C ASP A 232 -2.08 -1.94 -13.20
N PRO A 233 -3.19 -2.66 -13.41
CA PRO A 233 -3.95 -2.67 -14.67
C PRO A 233 -4.56 -1.31 -15.06
N SER A 234 -4.46 -0.28 -14.23
CA SER A 234 -4.94 1.07 -14.56
C SER A 234 -3.92 1.89 -15.39
N ILE A 235 -2.63 1.54 -15.32
CA ILE A 235 -1.52 2.23 -15.98
C ILE A 235 -1.75 2.44 -17.47
N PRO A 236 -2.21 1.47 -18.28
CA PRO A 236 -2.40 1.64 -19.71
C PRO A 236 -3.38 2.75 -20.10
N ARG A 237 -4.26 3.15 -19.18
CA ARG A 237 -5.24 4.23 -19.41
C ARG A 237 -4.60 5.61 -19.29
N SER A 238 -3.45 5.73 -18.64
CA SER A 238 -2.78 7.01 -18.41
C SER A 238 -2.16 7.57 -19.69
N LYS A 239 -2.22 8.90 -19.84
CA LYS A 239 -1.58 9.59 -20.98
C LYS A 239 -0.06 9.41 -20.98
N SER A 240 0.54 9.41 -19.80
CA SER A 240 1.99 9.24 -19.63
C SER A 240 2.48 7.88 -20.10
N PHE A 241 1.72 6.81 -19.83
CA PHE A 241 2.07 5.48 -20.30
C PHE A 241 1.95 5.34 -21.83
N LYS A 242 0.87 5.87 -22.40
CA LYS A 242 0.71 5.88 -23.87
C LYS A 242 1.86 6.60 -24.59
N ALA A 243 2.34 7.70 -23.99
CA ALA A 243 3.50 8.43 -24.53
C ALA A 243 4.79 7.58 -24.44
N ARG A 244 4.99 6.77 -23.38
CA ARG A 244 6.12 5.85 -23.26
C ARG A 244 6.10 4.76 -24.33
N ILE A 245 4.95 4.16 -24.56
CA ILE A 245 4.80 3.12 -25.60
C ILE A 245 5.05 3.71 -27.01
N ALA A 246 4.46 4.86 -27.32
CA ALA A 246 4.71 5.52 -28.60
C ALA A 246 6.21 5.85 -28.81
N LYS A 247 6.91 6.29 -27.75
CA LYS A 247 8.36 6.55 -27.81
C LYS A 247 9.17 5.26 -28.01
N LEU A 248 8.75 4.14 -27.38
CA LEU A 248 9.38 2.84 -27.58
C LEU A 248 9.23 2.38 -29.04
N GLU A 249 8.00 2.42 -29.58
CA GLU A 249 7.71 2.05 -30.97
C GLU A 249 8.52 2.88 -31.97
N GLU A 250 8.59 4.20 -31.76
CA GLU A 250 9.38 5.09 -32.58
C GLU A 250 10.86 4.71 -32.58
N LYS A 251 11.46 4.51 -31.41
CA LYS A 251 12.88 4.15 -31.29
C LYS A 251 13.20 2.76 -31.87
N VAL A 252 12.29 1.80 -31.72
CA VAL A 252 12.42 0.47 -32.32
C VAL A 252 12.36 0.57 -33.86
N ALA A 253 11.42 1.34 -34.41
CA ALA A 253 11.31 1.55 -35.86
C ALA A 253 12.56 2.19 -36.44
N VAL A 254 13.14 3.17 -35.74
CA VAL A 254 14.41 3.79 -36.17
C VAL A 254 15.57 2.79 -36.12
N ALA A 255 15.64 1.96 -35.10
CA ALA A 255 16.69 0.94 -34.94
C ALA A 255 16.61 -0.17 -36.01
N ASN A 256 15.42 -0.54 -36.47
CA ASN A 256 15.20 -1.54 -37.51
C ASN A 256 15.45 -1.03 -38.94
N ASN A 257 15.54 0.28 -39.13
CA ASN A 257 15.79 0.92 -40.42
C ASN A 257 17.27 1.30 -40.64
N LEU A 258 18.15 0.96 -39.70
CA LEU A 258 19.60 1.15 -39.73
C LEU A 258 20.33 -0.17 -39.99
#